data_6fecac757b66e126a4c493765320f9b6
#
_entry.id   6fecac757b66e126a4c493765320f9b6
#
_cell.length_a   1.000
_cell.length_b   1.000
_cell.length_c   1.000
_cell.angle_alpha   90.00
_cell.angle_beta   90.00
_cell.angle_gamma   90.00
#
_symmetry.space_group_name_H-M   'P 1'
#
loop_
_entity.id
_entity.type
_entity.pdbx_description
1 polymer ?
#
loop_
_entity_poly.entity_id
_entity_poly.type
_entity_poly.pdbx_seq_one_letter_code
_entity_poly.pdbx_strand_id
1 'polypeptide(L)'
;MSGKSAVLITTALVVAASTAQAANHDRSVIVTSSNTVNNQLLVYDTAGALIESVPTLGQGGVDANAGGIAADHGLVAVVNYGSQTVSVFARGQSGFELRQLVVVASQPVSAAFGKDHLYVLGTTTVESHRLGVDGIDTTADGIVPLLAADGSAAQVGVAGSQLIVTEKSGTIEVVKLESGAAFGSAVSVALPADSRDTPFGLVTRGSNAYVTIAHSDLVGLVKNGQLIALAATGSPGGDGQHSPCWIAVVGPYLYSSNSPSHSISRLVAGGNSIVLDLPVAAQTNGAPIDIAAVSGLLAVVESNAGGTAHLTQFRIDEDGDLAQTTSTAIASPANGVAIISDN
;
A
#
# COMPACT_ATOMS: atom_id res chain seq x y z
N MET A 1 63.88 -48.57 -1.37
CA MET A 1 63.76 -47.15 -1.00
C MET A 1 62.34 -46.72 -1.41
N SER A 2 61.54 -46.46 -0.45
CA SER A 2 60.09 -46.26 -0.56
C SER A 2 59.80 -44.76 -0.77
N GLY A 3 59.18 -44.41 -1.91
CA GLY A 3 58.68 -43.11 -2.18
C GLY A 3 57.17 -43.02 -1.89
N LYS A 4 56.75 -42.28 -0.86
CA LYS A 4 55.37 -42.02 -0.52
C LYS A 4 54.90 -40.79 -1.28
N SER A 5 53.92 -40.96 -2.22
CA SER A 5 53.21 -39.87 -2.83
C SER A 5 52.08 -39.44 -1.92
N ALA A 6 52.06 -38.16 -1.54
CA ALA A 6 50.94 -37.54 -0.84
C ALA A 6 49.93 -36.99 -1.84
N VAL A 7 48.68 -37.44 -1.73
CA VAL A 7 47.54 -36.90 -2.47
C VAL A 7 46.97 -35.72 -1.66
N LEU A 8 47.06 -34.52 -2.20
CA LEU A 8 46.29 -33.35 -1.70
C LEU A 8 44.87 -33.42 -2.20
N ILE A 9 43.93 -33.57 -1.31
CA ILE A 9 42.48 -33.40 -1.60
C ILE A 9 42.13 -31.95 -1.36
N THR A 10 41.87 -31.22 -2.45
CA THR A 10 41.33 -29.88 -2.39
C THR A 10 39.82 -29.97 -2.34
N THR A 11 39.26 -29.75 -1.17
CA THR A 11 37.82 -29.56 -1.01
C THR A 11 37.46 -28.11 -1.39
N ALA A 12 36.80 -27.93 -2.54
CA ALA A 12 36.30 -26.63 -2.94
C ALA A 12 35.04 -26.29 -2.15
N LEU A 13 35.06 -25.15 -1.51
CA LEU A 13 33.97 -24.56 -0.78
C LEU A 13 32.97 -23.96 -1.79
N VAL A 14 31.81 -24.59 -1.94
CA VAL A 14 30.64 -24.01 -2.64
C VAL A 14 29.52 -23.86 -1.61
N VAL A 15 29.58 -22.80 -0.82
CA VAL A 15 28.46 -22.34 -0.01
C VAL A 15 28.67 -20.84 0.24
N ALA A 16 28.15 -19.96 -0.59
CA ALA A 16 28.07 -18.53 -0.25
C ALA A 16 27.07 -17.71 -1.10
N ALA A 17 26.19 -18.28 -1.91
CA ALA A 17 25.28 -17.46 -2.71
C ALA A 17 23.81 -17.44 -2.23
N SER A 18 23.40 -18.34 -1.34
CA SER A 18 22.02 -18.40 -0.85
C SER A 18 21.74 -17.65 0.46
N THR A 19 22.77 -17.18 1.17
CA THR A 19 22.61 -16.53 2.47
C THR A 19 22.39 -15.02 2.39
N ALA A 20 22.77 -14.36 1.29
CA ALA A 20 22.64 -12.91 1.16
C ALA A 20 21.17 -12.47 0.94
N GLN A 21 20.38 -13.28 0.24
CA GLN A 21 18.97 -12.96 -0.02
C GLN A 21 18.08 -13.21 1.21
N ALA A 22 18.37 -14.24 1.99
CA ALA A 22 17.68 -14.50 3.25
C ALA A 22 18.01 -13.45 4.34
N ALA A 23 19.23 -12.91 4.33
CA ALA A 23 19.64 -11.91 5.32
C ALA A 23 18.97 -10.54 5.13
N ASN A 24 18.52 -10.20 3.91
CA ASN A 24 17.78 -8.95 3.67
C ASN A 24 16.30 -9.03 4.10
N HIS A 25 15.70 -10.22 4.12
CA HIS A 25 14.33 -10.38 4.63
C HIS A 25 14.24 -10.29 6.15
N ASP A 26 15.29 -10.63 6.88
CA ASP A 26 15.32 -10.57 8.36
C ASP A 26 15.30 -9.13 8.93
N ARG A 27 15.44 -8.11 8.09
CA ARG A 27 15.38 -6.69 8.48
C ARG A 27 14.12 -5.97 8.06
N SER A 28 13.28 -6.59 7.25
CA SER A 28 11.98 -6.03 6.87
C SER A 28 11.02 -6.08 8.05
N VAL A 29 10.25 -5.01 8.23
CA VAL A 29 9.15 -4.96 9.19
C VAL A 29 7.87 -4.57 8.47
N ILE A 30 6.74 -5.04 8.99
CA ILE A 30 5.42 -4.68 8.52
C ILE A 30 4.80 -3.75 9.56
N VAL A 31 4.25 -2.65 9.12
CA VAL A 31 3.58 -1.68 9.98
C VAL A 31 2.11 -1.56 9.62
N THR A 32 1.26 -1.43 10.65
CA THR A 32 -0.16 -1.11 10.51
C THR A 32 -0.59 -0.16 11.63
N SER A 33 -1.74 0.49 11.46
CA SER A 33 -2.34 1.34 12.48
C SER A 33 -3.36 0.56 13.28
N SER A 34 -3.41 0.78 14.60
CA SER A 34 -4.47 0.22 15.46
C SER A 34 -5.84 0.83 15.15
N ASN A 35 -5.87 2.01 14.51
CA ASN A 35 -7.06 2.75 14.12
C ASN A 35 -8.09 3.00 15.27
N THR A 36 -7.63 2.98 16.50
CA THR A 36 -8.45 3.20 17.69
C THR A 36 -8.47 4.68 18.11
N VAL A 37 -9.29 5.03 19.11
CA VAL A 37 -9.28 6.38 19.71
C VAL A 37 -7.89 6.74 20.28
N ASN A 38 -7.15 5.75 20.79
CA ASN A 38 -5.74 5.91 21.14
C ASN A 38 -4.91 5.24 20.04
N ASN A 39 -4.79 5.90 18.88
CA ASN A 39 -4.17 5.30 17.72
C ASN A 39 -2.67 5.01 17.94
N GLN A 40 -2.21 3.90 17.40
CA GLN A 40 -0.84 3.41 17.53
C GLN A 40 -0.30 2.93 16.18
N LEU A 41 0.97 3.15 15.95
CA LEU A 41 1.75 2.44 14.96
C LEU A 41 2.14 1.08 15.56
N LEU A 42 1.70 0.00 14.95
CA LEU A 42 2.03 -1.37 15.34
C LEU A 42 3.06 -1.93 14.37
N VAL A 43 4.15 -2.48 14.89
CA VAL A 43 5.29 -2.97 14.11
C VAL A 43 5.43 -4.48 14.31
N TYR A 44 5.41 -5.21 13.21
CA TYR A 44 5.54 -6.67 13.19
C TYR A 44 6.79 -7.08 12.44
N ASP A 45 7.43 -8.16 12.86
CA ASP A 45 8.49 -8.79 12.10
C ASP A 45 7.93 -9.71 10.99
N THR A 46 8.81 -10.26 10.16
CA THR A 46 8.43 -11.19 9.10
C THR A 46 8.00 -12.58 9.60
N ALA A 47 8.19 -12.87 10.89
CA ALA A 47 7.64 -14.05 11.55
C ALA A 47 6.22 -13.80 12.12
N GLY A 48 5.70 -12.56 12.02
CA GLY A 48 4.38 -12.17 12.47
C GLY A 48 4.32 -11.74 13.94
N ALA A 49 5.45 -11.63 14.64
CA ALA A 49 5.47 -11.17 16.02
C ALA A 49 5.33 -9.65 16.10
N LEU A 50 4.47 -9.14 17.01
CA LEU A 50 4.45 -7.72 17.35
C LEU A 50 5.74 -7.39 18.12
N ILE A 51 6.60 -6.57 17.52
CA ILE A 51 7.89 -6.19 18.11
C ILE A 51 7.90 -4.78 18.70
N GLU A 52 6.97 -3.92 18.27
CA GLU A 52 6.88 -2.56 18.78
C GLU A 52 5.46 -2.01 18.64
N SER A 53 5.08 -1.10 19.55
CA SER A 53 3.83 -0.34 19.51
C SER A 53 4.12 1.08 19.96
N VAL A 54 3.92 2.06 19.07
CA VAL A 54 4.26 3.47 19.31
C VAL A 54 2.99 4.34 19.23
N PRO A 55 2.65 5.12 20.27
CA PRO A 55 1.51 6.03 20.20
C PRO A 55 1.66 7.04 19.05
N THR A 56 0.58 7.24 18.27
CA THR A 56 0.54 8.28 17.23
C THR A 56 0.27 9.66 17.81
N LEU A 57 -0.19 9.75 19.06
CA LEU A 57 -0.72 10.95 19.71
C LEU A 57 -1.96 11.53 19.00
N GLY A 58 -2.59 10.77 18.13
CA GLY A 58 -3.82 11.11 17.44
C GLY A 58 -4.91 10.07 17.64
N GLN A 59 -6.09 10.34 17.08
CA GLN A 59 -7.26 9.46 17.14
C GLN A 59 -7.50 8.85 15.75
N GLY A 60 -7.56 7.53 15.68
CA GLY A 60 -7.94 6.77 14.49
C GLY A 60 -9.43 6.91 14.18
N GLY A 61 -10.04 5.83 13.67
CA GLY A 61 -11.47 5.77 13.36
C GLY A 61 -11.79 6.04 11.90
N VAL A 62 -10.79 5.93 11.00
CA VAL A 62 -11.07 5.91 9.57
C VAL A 62 -11.81 4.61 9.24
N ASP A 63 -12.86 4.71 8.41
CA ASP A 63 -13.66 3.57 7.99
C ASP A 63 -13.33 3.20 6.54
N ALA A 64 -13.19 1.89 6.28
CA ALA A 64 -13.06 1.26 4.95
C ALA A 64 -12.34 2.12 3.89
N ASN A 65 -11.09 2.51 4.16
CA ASN A 65 -10.25 3.28 3.25
C ASN A 65 -8.91 2.59 3.02
N ALA A 66 -8.21 2.98 1.95
CA ALA A 66 -6.93 2.44 1.55
C ALA A 66 -5.80 3.46 1.78
N GLY A 67 -4.57 2.96 2.03
CA GLY A 67 -3.42 3.82 2.16
C GLY A 67 -3.44 4.72 3.40
N GLY A 68 -4.01 4.27 4.51
CA GLY A 68 -3.98 4.96 5.80
C GLY A 68 -2.58 5.01 6.44
N ILE A 69 -1.62 4.27 5.86
CA ILE A 69 -0.19 4.33 6.18
C ILE A 69 0.59 4.47 4.88
N ALA A 70 1.57 5.37 4.86
CA ALA A 70 2.58 5.47 3.82
C ALA A 70 3.97 5.38 4.42
N ALA A 71 4.89 4.71 3.73
CA ALA A 71 6.29 4.59 4.17
C ALA A 71 7.23 4.83 2.99
N ASP A 72 8.13 5.80 3.13
CA ASP A 72 9.22 6.09 2.20
C ASP A 72 10.23 7.05 2.87
N HIS A 73 11.41 7.22 2.26
CA HIS A 73 12.44 8.15 2.75
C HIS A 73 12.87 7.92 4.22
N GLY A 74 12.73 6.69 4.74
CA GLY A 74 12.99 6.40 6.17
C GLY A 74 11.91 6.93 7.12
N LEU A 75 10.80 7.44 6.58
CA LEU A 75 9.65 7.96 7.31
C LEU A 75 8.43 7.03 7.16
N VAL A 76 7.55 7.11 8.15
CA VAL A 76 6.22 6.48 8.13
C VAL A 76 5.19 7.53 8.50
N ALA A 77 4.22 7.75 7.62
CA ALA A 77 3.08 8.62 7.87
C ALA A 77 1.86 7.78 8.22
N VAL A 78 1.17 8.11 9.31
CA VAL A 78 -0.03 7.42 9.80
C VAL A 78 -1.16 8.43 9.92
N VAL A 79 -2.28 8.19 9.25
CA VAL A 79 -3.46 9.05 9.36
C VAL A 79 -4.17 8.86 10.70
N ASN A 80 -4.61 9.96 11.29
CA ASN A 80 -5.43 9.99 12.49
C ASN A 80 -6.74 10.73 12.15
N TYR A 81 -7.70 9.98 11.65
CA TYR A 81 -8.97 10.52 11.14
C TYR A 81 -9.72 11.34 12.18
N GLY A 82 -9.89 10.77 13.39
CA GLY A 82 -10.68 11.37 14.46
C GLY A 82 -10.10 12.65 15.04
N SER A 83 -8.78 12.85 14.94
CA SER A 83 -8.11 14.08 15.41
C SER A 83 -7.69 15.02 14.27
N GLN A 84 -7.98 14.68 13.01
CA GLN A 84 -7.63 15.48 11.84
C GLN A 84 -6.12 15.80 11.78
N THR A 85 -5.29 14.76 12.02
CA THR A 85 -3.83 14.86 12.02
C THR A 85 -3.18 13.70 11.28
N VAL A 86 -1.92 13.90 10.90
CA VAL A 86 -1.03 12.84 10.42
C VAL A 86 0.19 12.78 11.34
N SER A 87 0.49 11.58 11.84
CA SER A 87 1.70 11.33 12.62
C SER A 87 2.81 10.85 11.73
N VAL A 88 3.98 11.47 11.84
CA VAL A 88 5.17 11.11 11.08
C VAL A 88 6.22 10.52 12.01
N PHE A 89 6.61 9.29 11.72
CA PHE A 89 7.63 8.55 12.43
C PHE A 89 8.90 8.45 11.61
N ALA A 90 10.04 8.38 12.25
CA ALA A 90 11.30 7.95 11.64
C ALA A 90 11.77 6.65 12.28
N ARG A 91 12.31 5.75 11.45
CA ARG A 91 12.94 4.52 11.93
C ARG A 91 14.36 4.83 12.36
N GLY A 92 14.64 4.66 13.65
CA GLY A 92 15.97 4.79 14.25
C GLY A 92 16.61 3.44 14.54
N GLN A 93 17.76 3.43 15.16
CA GLN A 93 18.45 2.20 15.58
C GLN A 93 17.72 1.42 16.69
N SER A 94 16.92 2.12 17.50
CA SER A 94 16.18 1.55 18.63
C SER A 94 14.69 1.30 18.34
N GLY A 95 14.22 1.54 17.12
CA GLY A 95 12.82 1.41 16.72
C GLY A 95 12.27 2.67 16.09
N PHE A 96 10.96 2.82 16.10
CA PHE A 96 10.26 3.97 15.53
C PHE A 96 10.07 5.08 16.55
N GLU A 97 10.39 6.30 16.16
CA GLU A 97 10.20 7.49 16.97
C GLU A 97 9.23 8.45 16.29
N LEU A 98 8.19 8.91 17.02
CA LEU A 98 7.33 9.97 16.53
C LEU A 98 8.12 11.27 16.40
N ARG A 99 8.20 11.79 15.19
CA ARG A 99 8.92 13.03 14.88
C ARG A 99 8.00 14.24 14.86
N GLN A 100 6.81 14.07 14.27
CA GLN A 100 5.91 15.18 14.05
C GLN A 100 4.45 14.74 14.12
N LEU A 101 3.59 15.66 14.53
CA LEU A 101 2.15 15.59 14.42
C LEU A 101 1.69 16.79 13.57
N VAL A 102 1.12 16.52 12.41
CA VAL A 102 0.72 17.53 11.43
C VAL A 102 -0.79 17.66 11.42
N VAL A 103 -1.29 18.86 11.62
CA VAL A 103 -2.73 19.17 11.47
C VAL A 103 -3.01 19.38 9.99
N VAL A 104 -4.07 18.78 9.47
CA VAL A 104 -4.42 18.78 8.04
C VAL A 104 -5.79 19.45 7.81
N ALA A 105 -6.07 19.86 6.57
CA ALA A 105 -7.22 20.69 6.23
C ALA A 105 -8.57 19.98 6.38
N SER A 106 -8.63 18.67 6.18
CA SER A 106 -9.83 17.85 6.40
C SER A 106 -9.45 16.50 6.99
N GLN A 107 -10.42 15.72 7.52
CA GLN A 107 -10.11 14.43 8.17
C GLN A 107 -9.34 13.53 7.21
N PRO A 108 -8.09 13.13 7.54
CA PRO A 108 -7.24 12.39 6.63
C PRO A 108 -7.69 10.94 6.49
N VAL A 109 -7.76 10.48 5.24
CA VAL A 109 -8.17 9.12 4.89
C VAL A 109 -7.03 8.32 4.28
N SER A 110 -6.08 8.98 3.61
CA SER A 110 -4.96 8.34 2.93
C SER A 110 -3.74 9.27 2.87
N ALA A 111 -2.55 8.68 2.78
CA ALA A 111 -1.30 9.41 2.58
C ALA A 111 -0.43 8.73 1.52
N ALA A 112 0.40 9.51 0.83
CA ALA A 112 1.37 9.01 -0.12
C ALA A 112 2.64 9.86 -0.12
N PHE A 113 3.81 9.23 -0.14
CA PHE A 113 5.06 9.94 -0.39
C PHE A 113 5.33 10.08 -1.89
N GLY A 114 5.80 11.25 -2.26
CA GLY A 114 6.44 11.48 -3.54
C GLY A 114 7.93 11.74 -3.36
N LYS A 115 8.59 12.27 -4.39
CA LYS A 115 10.03 12.49 -4.39
C LYS A 115 10.48 13.43 -3.26
N ASP A 116 9.74 14.49 -3.01
CA ASP A 116 10.10 15.60 -2.12
C ASP A 116 8.90 16.14 -1.31
N HIS A 117 7.78 15.40 -1.29
CA HIS A 117 6.57 15.77 -0.56
C HIS A 117 5.88 14.54 0.04
N LEU A 118 5.21 14.77 1.17
CA LEU A 118 4.10 13.94 1.65
C LEU A 118 2.79 14.56 1.15
N TYR A 119 1.94 13.74 0.56
CA TYR A 119 0.57 14.13 0.17
C TYR A 119 -0.41 13.48 1.13
N VAL A 120 -1.37 14.27 1.59
CA VAL A 120 -2.43 13.82 2.49
C VAL A 120 -3.77 14.06 1.82
N LEU A 121 -4.51 12.98 1.64
CA LEU A 121 -5.90 13.03 1.21
C LEU A 121 -6.78 13.07 2.44
N GLY A 122 -7.57 14.13 2.54
CA GLY A 122 -8.66 14.23 3.49
C GLY A 122 -10.02 14.00 2.82
N THR A 123 -11.08 14.14 3.58
CA THR A 123 -12.46 13.92 3.11
C THR A 123 -12.92 14.93 2.06
N THR A 124 -12.29 16.10 1.96
CA THR A 124 -12.71 17.19 1.05
C THR A 124 -11.56 17.86 0.32
N THR A 125 -10.32 17.56 0.69
CA THR A 125 -9.11 18.19 0.13
C THR A 125 -8.01 17.18 -0.04
N VAL A 126 -7.09 17.45 -0.98
CA VAL A 126 -5.75 16.88 -0.98
C VAL A 126 -4.74 17.98 -0.75
N GLU A 127 -3.76 17.73 0.11
CA GLU A 127 -2.72 18.71 0.44
C GLU A 127 -1.32 18.11 0.31
N SER A 128 -0.32 18.97 0.11
CA SER A 128 1.08 18.62 -0.01
C SER A 128 1.91 19.30 1.08
N HIS A 129 2.86 18.56 1.64
CA HIS A 129 3.82 18.99 2.63
C HIS A 129 5.22 18.65 2.17
N ARG A 130 6.10 19.64 2.07
CA ARG A 130 7.48 19.42 1.60
C ARG A 130 8.28 18.58 2.58
N LEU A 131 9.07 17.64 2.05
CA LEU A 131 10.08 16.92 2.81
C LEU A 131 11.29 17.84 3.05
N GLY A 132 11.64 18.01 4.31
CA GLY A 132 12.79 18.76 4.77
C GLY A 132 13.89 17.84 5.31
N VAL A 133 14.97 18.42 5.79
CA VAL A 133 16.10 17.65 6.35
C VAL A 133 15.71 16.95 7.66
N ASP A 134 14.81 17.56 8.42
CA ASP A 134 14.42 17.09 9.77
C ASP A 134 13.02 16.45 9.81
N GLY A 135 12.39 16.19 8.66
CA GLY A 135 11.03 15.63 8.57
C GLY A 135 10.23 16.30 7.46
N ILE A 136 8.99 16.69 7.74
CA ILE A 136 8.11 17.36 6.78
C ILE A 136 7.71 18.76 7.30
N ASP A 137 7.44 19.67 6.36
CA ASP A 137 6.88 20.97 6.71
C ASP A 137 5.46 20.76 7.27
N THR A 138 5.19 21.35 8.44
CA THR A 138 3.86 21.26 9.08
C THR A 138 2.81 22.13 8.41
N THR A 139 3.25 23.12 7.61
CA THR A 139 2.38 23.96 6.79
C THR A 139 2.32 23.37 5.38
N ALA A 140 1.12 23.13 4.87
CA ALA A 140 0.94 22.70 3.49
C ALA A 140 1.40 23.81 2.52
N ASP A 141 2.13 23.42 1.48
CA ASP A 141 2.54 24.31 0.38
C ASP A 141 1.57 24.24 -0.82
N GLY A 142 0.62 23.32 -0.78
CA GLY A 142 -0.49 23.22 -1.72
C GLY A 142 -1.71 22.56 -1.08
N ILE A 143 -2.90 23.13 -1.33
CA ILE A 143 -4.18 22.55 -0.91
C ILE A 143 -5.14 22.67 -2.08
N VAL A 144 -5.69 21.55 -2.54
CA VAL A 144 -6.65 21.49 -3.64
C VAL A 144 -7.95 20.84 -3.15
N PRO A 145 -9.09 21.54 -3.28
CA PRO A 145 -10.39 20.94 -3.01
C PRO A 145 -10.70 19.80 -4.00
N LEU A 146 -11.31 18.73 -3.50
CA LEU A 146 -11.80 17.63 -4.32
C LEU A 146 -13.07 18.05 -5.06
N LEU A 147 -13.33 17.44 -6.22
CA LEU A 147 -14.55 17.66 -6.99
C LEU A 147 -15.76 17.03 -6.28
N ALA A 148 -15.58 15.83 -5.75
CA ALA A 148 -16.64 15.09 -5.07
C ALA A 148 -16.70 15.36 -3.57
N ALA A 149 -16.06 16.32 -3.00
CA ALA A 149 -15.93 16.70 -1.57
C ALA A 149 -17.09 16.28 -0.64
N ASP A 150 -17.62 15.06 -0.83
CA ASP A 150 -18.80 14.45 -0.18
C ASP A 150 -18.43 13.44 0.92
N GLY A 151 -17.13 13.34 1.23
CA GLY A 151 -16.59 12.35 2.18
C GLY A 151 -16.33 10.97 1.57
N SER A 152 -16.47 10.79 0.26
CA SER A 152 -16.24 9.51 -0.43
C SER A 152 -14.76 9.27 -0.78
N ALA A 153 -13.86 10.20 -0.51
CA ALA A 153 -12.43 10.06 -0.76
C ALA A 153 -11.87 8.75 -0.19
N ALA A 154 -11.11 8.01 -1.00
CA ALA A 154 -10.61 6.69 -0.63
C ALA A 154 -9.09 6.61 -0.56
N GLN A 155 -8.38 6.89 -1.65
CA GLN A 155 -6.92 6.80 -1.69
C GLN A 155 -6.28 7.85 -2.58
N VAL A 156 -5.06 8.28 -2.24
CA VAL A 156 -4.18 9.11 -3.05
C VAL A 156 -2.91 8.36 -3.44
N GLY A 157 -2.41 8.63 -4.64
CA GLY A 157 -1.11 8.13 -5.09
C GLY A 157 -0.45 9.08 -6.07
N VAL A 158 0.88 9.00 -6.16
CA VAL A 158 1.70 9.86 -7.03
C VAL A 158 2.00 9.16 -8.34
N ALA A 159 1.54 9.69 -9.46
CA ALA A 159 1.78 9.17 -10.80
C ALA A 159 2.50 10.22 -11.68
N GLY A 160 3.82 10.17 -11.73
CA GLY A 160 4.64 11.16 -12.40
C GLY A 160 4.52 12.55 -11.78
N SER A 161 3.99 13.54 -12.51
CA SER A 161 3.73 14.90 -12.05
C SER A 161 2.25 15.13 -11.68
N GLN A 162 1.56 14.10 -11.24
CA GLN A 162 0.14 14.16 -10.91
C GLN A 162 -0.14 13.34 -9.64
N LEU A 163 -1.12 13.79 -8.87
CA LEU A 163 -1.81 12.96 -7.89
C LEU A 163 -3.02 12.32 -8.57
N ILE A 164 -3.24 11.07 -8.27
CA ILE A 164 -4.48 10.36 -8.60
C ILE A 164 -5.21 10.14 -7.29
N VAL A 165 -6.47 10.55 -7.26
CA VAL A 165 -7.37 10.41 -6.11
C VAL A 165 -8.55 9.55 -6.54
N THR A 166 -8.92 8.58 -5.71
CA THR A 166 -10.13 7.77 -5.91
C THR A 166 -11.23 8.22 -4.97
N GLU A 167 -12.45 8.26 -5.49
CA GLU A 167 -13.67 8.62 -4.77
C GLU A 167 -14.70 7.50 -4.88
N LYS A 168 -15.15 6.96 -3.76
CA LYS A 168 -16.12 5.85 -3.72
C LYS A 168 -17.46 6.19 -4.38
N SER A 169 -17.76 7.48 -4.54
CA SER A 169 -18.94 7.97 -5.25
C SER A 169 -18.88 7.83 -6.78
N GLY A 170 -17.80 7.26 -7.34
CA GLY A 170 -17.70 6.94 -8.76
C GLY A 170 -16.77 7.84 -9.56
N THR A 171 -15.87 8.54 -8.92
CA THR A 171 -14.93 9.48 -9.57
C THR A 171 -13.48 9.08 -9.32
N ILE A 172 -12.65 9.23 -10.33
CA ILE A 172 -11.19 9.29 -10.20
C ILE A 172 -10.79 10.72 -10.55
N GLU A 173 -10.03 11.37 -9.66
CA GLU A 173 -9.60 12.75 -9.84
C GLU A 173 -8.10 12.82 -10.07
N VAL A 174 -7.69 13.83 -10.82
CA VAL A 174 -6.29 14.15 -11.10
C VAL A 174 -6.00 15.55 -10.61
N VAL A 175 -4.98 15.69 -9.78
CA VAL A 175 -4.43 16.97 -9.36
C VAL A 175 -3.02 17.11 -9.90
N LYS A 176 -2.71 18.23 -10.53
CA LYS A 176 -1.36 18.51 -11.04
C LYS A 176 -0.42 18.82 -9.89
N LEU A 177 0.85 18.46 -10.08
CA LEU A 177 1.94 18.86 -9.22
C LEU A 177 2.79 19.91 -9.92
N GLU A 178 3.04 21.04 -9.25
CA GLU A 178 3.97 22.08 -9.67
C GLU A 178 5.10 22.19 -8.66
N SER A 179 6.31 21.89 -9.07
CA SER A 179 7.48 21.76 -8.16
C SER A 179 7.22 20.83 -6.96
N GLY A 180 6.40 19.80 -7.16
CA GLY A 180 6.00 18.85 -6.14
C GLY A 180 4.75 19.24 -5.34
N ALA A 181 4.39 20.51 -5.25
CA ALA A 181 3.19 20.94 -4.54
C ALA A 181 1.91 20.65 -5.33
N ALA A 182 0.83 20.28 -4.63
CA ALA A 182 -0.51 20.15 -5.22
C ALA A 182 -0.99 21.51 -5.75
N PHE A 183 -1.37 21.56 -7.02
CA PHE A 183 -1.62 22.84 -7.70
C PHE A 183 -2.88 22.85 -8.57
N GLY A 184 -3.52 23.99 -8.61
CA GLY A 184 -4.66 24.28 -9.47
C GLY A 184 -5.97 23.68 -8.97
N SER A 185 -6.68 23.00 -9.84
CA SER A 185 -7.97 22.35 -9.55
C SER A 185 -7.92 20.88 -9.92
N ALA A 186 -8.65 20.06 -9.19
CA ALA A 186 -8.87 18.67 -9.55
C ALA A 186 -9.65 18.56 -10.87
N VAL A 187 -9.37 17.51 -11.65
CA VAL A 187 -10.04 17.20 -12.91
C VAL A 187 -10.44 15.73 -12.91
N SER A 188 -11.67 15.40 -13.27
CA SER A 188 -12.12 14.02 -13.31
C SER A 188 -11.57 13.26 -14.51
N VAL A 189 -11.23 11.98 -14.32
CA VAL A 189 -10.95 11.04 -15.38
C VAL A 189 -12.25 10.59 -16.02
N ALA A 190 -12.34 10.61 -17.35
CA ALA A 190 -13.49 10.09 -18.06
C ALA A 190 -13.53 8.55 -17.96
N LEU A 191 -14.55 8.02 -17.30
CA LEU A 191 -14.78 6.59 -17.12
C LEU A 191 -16.02 6.14 -17.92
N PRO A 192 -15.99 4.95 -18.57
CA PRO A 192 -17.20 4.31 -19.08
C PRO A 192 -18.24 4.12 -17.97
N ALA A 193 -19.52 4.12 -18.33
CA ALA A 193 -20.61 4.08 -17.33
C ALA A 193 -20.60 2.82 -16.46
N ASP A 194 -20.19 1.69 -17.03
CA ASP A 194 -20.07 0.38 -16.39
C ASP A 194 -18.78 0.19 -15.56
N SER A 195 -17.93 1.20 -15.53
CA SER A 195 -16.66 1.18 -14.79
C SER A 195 -16.56 2.34 -13.78
N ARG A 196 -17.66 2.75 -13.19
CA ARG A 196 -17.71 3.89 -12.25
C ARG A 196 -18.09 3.50 -10.83
N ASP A 197 -18.34 2.22 -10.58
CA ASP A 197 -18.89 1.79 -9.31
C ASP A 197 -17.77 1.55 -8.30
N THR A 198 -17.60 2.54 -7.44
CA THR A 198 -16.65 2.54 -6.31
C THR A 198 -15.18 2.41 -6.75
N PRO A 199 -14.58 3.42 -7.42
CA PRO A 199 -13.13 3.57 -7.47
C PRO A 199 -12.57 3.63 -6.06
N PHE A 200 -11.62 2.73 -5.71
CA PHE A 200 -11.22 2.54 -4.33
C PHE A 200 -9.71 2.56 -4.13
N GLY A 201 -9.06 1.40 -4.06
CA GLY A 201 -7.63 1.28 -3.87
C GLY A 201 -6.84 1.64 -5.13
N LEU A 202 -5.64 2.14 -4.96
CA LEU A 202 -4.73 2.38 -6.07
C LEU A 202 -3.27 2.12 -5.69
N VAL A 203 -2.47 1.76 -6.69
CA VAL A 203 -1.02 1.73 -6.59
C VAL A 203 -0.41 2.40 -7.82
N THR A 204 0.72 3.05 -7.63
CA THR A 204 1.39 3.79 -8.71
C THR A 204 2.75 3.19 -9.06
N ARG A 205 3.12 3.29 -10.34
CA ARG A 205 4.44 2.93 -10.84
C ARG A 205 4.84 3.87 -11.97
N GLY A 206 5.79 4.77 -11.68
CA GLY A 206 6.17 5.84 -12.60
C GLY A 206 4.99 6.79 -12.87
N SER A 207 4.56 6.90 -14.13
CA SER A 207 3.39 7.70 -14.52
C SER A 207 2.07 6.91 -14.61
N ASN A 208 2.09 5.64 -14.24
CA ASN A 208 0.92 4.77 -14.27
C ASN A 208 0.29 4.69 -12.88
N ALA A 209 -1.04 4.78 -12.80
CA ALA A 209 -1.81 4.42 -11.63
C ALA A 209 -2.74 3.25 -11.98
N TYR A 210 -2.70 2.21 -11.17
CA TYR A 210 -3.60 1.06 -11.26
C TYR A 210 -4.65 1.22 -10.18
N VAL A 211 -5.90 1.33 -10.57
CA VAL A 211 -7.02 1.68 -9.69
C VAL A 211 -8.02 0.54 -9.66
N THR A 212 -8.41 0.08 -8.48
CA THR A 212 -9.51 -0.86 -8.34
C THR A 212 -10.85 -0.13 -8.46
N ILE A 213 -11.81 -0.75 -9.14
CA ILE A 213 -13.20 -0.28 -9.27
C ILE A 213 -14.06 -1.36 -8.66
N ALA A 214 -14.25 -1.24 -7.34
CA ALA A 214 -14.62 -2.36 -6.49
C ALA A 214 -15.94 -3.04 -6.89
N HIS A 215 -17.01 -2.31 -7.05
CA HIS A 215 -18.31 -2.92 -7.37
C HIS A 215 -18.50 -3.23 -8.86
N SER A 216 -17.56 -2.83 -9.70
CA SER A 216 -17.53 -3.23 -11.12
C SER A 216 -16.62 -4.44 -11.37
N ASP A 217 -15.96 -4.98 -10.32
CA ASP A 217 -15.01 -6.11 -10.39
C ASP A 217 -13.85 -5.86 -11.37
N LEU A 218 -13.36 -4.60 -11.46
CA LEU A 218 -12.37 -4.17 -12.43
C LEU A 218 -11.11 -3.58 -11.77
N VAL A 219 -10.01 -3.65 -12.52
CA VAL A 219 -8.81 -2.82 -12.32
C VAL A 219 -8.61 -1.97 -13.56
N GLY A 220 -8.46 -0.66 -13.37
CA GLY A 220 -8.18 0.32 -14.42
C GLY A 220 -6.73 0.78 -14.42
N LEU A 221 -6.16 1.03 -15.58
CA LEU A 221 -4.90 1.75 -15.78
C LEU A 221 -5.19 3.20 -16.15
N VAL A 222 -4.84 4.11 -15.27
CA VAL A 222 -4.86 5.55 -15.51
C VAL A 222 -3.44 6.03 -15.80
N LYS A 223 -3.27 6.77 -16.88
CA LYS A 223 -1.99 7.34 -17.30
C LYS A 223 -2.21 8.72 -17.89
N ASN A 224 -1.43 9.70 -17.41
CA ASN A 224 -1.57 11.11 -17.83
C ASN A 224 -3.01 11.64 -17.73
N GLY A 225 -3.73 11.25 -16.67
CA GLY A 225 -5.12 11.67 -16.45
C GLY A 225 -6.16 11.02 -17.37
N GLN A 226 -5.82 9.94 -18.04
CA GLN A 226 -6.73 9.19 -18.93
C GLN A 226 -6.79 7.72 -18.55
N LEU A 227 -7.97 7.13 -18.62
CA LEU A 227 -8.14 5.68 -18.55
C LEU A 227 -7.65 5.05 -19.85
N ILE A 228 -6.64 4.16 -19.74
CA ILE A 228 -5.99 3.53 -20.89
C ILE A 228 -6.46 2.09 -21.10
N ALA A 229 -6.71 1.35 -20.01
CA ALA A 229 -7.13 -0.05 -20.05
C ALA A 229 -7.99 -0.39 -18.84
N LEU A 230 -8.79 -1.44 -18.98
CA LEU A 230 -9.57 -2.09 -17.93
C LEU A 230 -9.36 -3.60 -18.02
N ALA A 231 -9.30 -4.27 -16.88
CA ALA A 231 -9.28 -5.72 -16.77
C ALA A 231 -10.17 -6.18 -15.61
N ALA A 232 -10.91 -7.26 -15.80
CA ALA A 232 -11.65 -7.90 -14.72
C ALA A 232 -10.70 -8.64 -13.78
N THR A 233 -11.07 -8.78 -12.51
CA THR A 233 -10.32 -9.56 -11.53
C THR A 233 -10.74 -11.02 -11.48
N GLY A 234 -11.91 -11.36 -12.04
CA GLY A 234 -12.45 -12.70 -12.19
C GLY A 234 -12.57 -13.14 -13.65
N SER A 235 -12.66 -14.45 -13.88
CA SER A 235 -12.87 -15.01 -15.22
C SER A 235 -14.29 -14.75 -15.73
N PRO A 236 -14.47 -14.57 -17.06
CA PRO A 236 -15.82 -14.51 -17.65
C PRO A 236 -16.59 -15.82 -17.35
N GLY A 237 -17.72 -15.69 -16.67
CA GLY A 237 -18.55 -16.85 -16.34
C GLY A 237 -18.60 -17.19 -14.84
N GLY A 238 -17.94 -16.41 -14.00
CA GLY A 238 -18.19 -16.37 -12.56
C GLY A 238 -17.38 -17.38 -11.75
N ASP A 239 -16.10 -17.12 -11.57
CA ASP A 239 -15.28 -17.76 -10.54
C ASP A 239 -15.45 -17.09 -9.16
N GLY A 240 -16.36 -16.13 -9.04
CA GLY A 240 -16.71 -15.50 -7.77
C GLY A 240 -15.70 -14.51 -7.22
N GLN A 241 -14.81 -13.95 -8.02
CA GLN A 241 -13.88 -12.90 -7.57
C GLN A 241 -14.57 -11.54 -7.65
N HIS A 242 -14.92 -11.00 -6.48
CA HIS A 242 -15.71 -9.78 -6.38
C HIS A 242 -15.05 -8.74 -5.49
N SER A 243 -15.38 -7.48 -5.77
CA SER A 243 -14.96 -6.27 -5.05
C SER A 243 -13.46 -6.21 -4.82
N PRO A 244 -12.65 -6.03 -5.89
CA PRO A 244 -11.26 -5.69 -5.76
C PRO A 244 -11.15 -4.34 -5.03
N CYS A 245 -10.72 -4.36 -3.76
CA CYS A 245 -10.69 -3.14 -2.95
C CYS A 245 -9.29 -2.54 -2.88
N TRP A 246 -8.27 -3.35 -2.61
CA TRP A 246 -6.89 -2.86 -2.47
C TRP A 246 -5.99 -3.54 -3.49
N ILE A 247 -4.88 -2.88 -3.83
CA ILE A 247 -3.98 -3.35 -4.88
C ILE A 247 -2.53 -3.01 -4.56
N ALA A 248 -1.63 -3.94 -4.82
CA ALA A 248 -0.19 -3.76 -4.69
C ALA A 248 0.54 -4.13 -5.99
N VAL A 249 1.76 -3.63 -6.20
CA VAL A 249 2.56 -3.88 -7.41
C VAL A 249 3.97 -4.35 -7.06
N VAL A 250 4.41 -5.45 -7.69
CA VAL A 250 5.80 -5.93 -7.62
C VAL A 250 6.23 -6.39 -9.01
N GLY A 251 7.31 -5.80 -9.54
CA GLY A 251 7.76 -6.11 -10.88
C GLY A 251 6.64 -5.92 -11.92
N PRO A 252 6.33 -6.93 -12.75
CA PRO A 252 5.23 -6.84 -13.72
C PRO A 252 3.85 -7.17 -13.11
N TYR A 253 3.80 -7.67 -11.87
CA TYR A 253 2.59 -8.20 -11.27
C TYR A 253 1.84 -7.16 -10.44
N LEU A 254 0.52 -7.17 -10.57
CA LEU A 254 -0.43 -6.49 -9.70
C LEU A 254 -1.16 -7.56 -8.89
N TYR A 255 -1.28 -7.35 -7.59
CA TYR A 255 -2.02 -8.20 -6.67
C TYR A 255 -3.22 -7.41 -6.17
N SER A 256 -4.42 -7.82 -6.57
CA SER A 256 -5.67 -7.19 -6.16
C SER A 256 -6.39 -8.05 -5.13
N SER A 257 -6.73 -7.46 -4.00
CA SER A 257 -7.46 -8.16 -2.95
C SER A 257 -8.96 -8.07 -3.18
N ASN A 258 -9.65 -9.20 -3.19
CA ASN A 258 -11.09 -9.32 -3.40
C ASN A 258 -11.76 -9.57 -2.05
N SER A 259 -12.31 -8.53 -1.43
CA SER A 259 -12.70 -8.57 -0.03
C SER A 259 -13.80 -9.60 0.27
N PRO A 260 -14.96 -9.62 -0.42
CA PRO A 260 -16.00 -10.62 -0.17
C PRO A 260 -15.61 -12.05 -0.58
N SER A 261 -14.65 -12.18 -1.51
CA SER A 261 -14.22 -13.50 -2.03
C SER A 261 -13.09 -14.10 -1.19
N HIS A 262 -12.56 -13.36 -0.21
CA HIS A 262 -11.44 -13.75 0.63
C HIS A 262 -10.24 -14.26 -0.19
N SER A 263 -9.85 -13.50 -1.21
CA SER A 263 -8.83 -13.94 -2.15
C SER A 263 -7.99 -12.79 -2.70
N ILE A 264 -6.91 -13.15 -3.37
CA ILE A 264 -6.03 -12.24 -4.10
C ILE A 264 -6.00 -12.70 -5.55
N SER A 265 -6.32 -11.78 -6.49
CA SER A 265 -6.12 -11.98 -7.92
C SER A 265 -4.76 -11.45 -8.34
N ARG A 266 -4.14 -12.07 -9.35
CA ARG A 266 -2.92 -11.57 -9.98
C ARG A 266 -3.21 -11.13 -11.40
N LEU A 267 -2.75 -9.90 -11.72
CA LEU A 267 -2.80 -9.36 -13.07
C LEU A 267 -1.36 -9.02 -13.52
N VAL A 268 -1.13 -8.99 -14.82
CA VAL A 268 0.13 -8.54 -15.42
C VAL A 268 -0.05 -7.16 -16.01
N ALA A 269 0.81 -6.23 -15.58
CA ALA A 269 0.83 -4.86 -16.07
C ALA A 269 1.86 -4.68 -17.19
N GLY A 270 1.40 -4.40 -18.39
CA GLY A 270 2.21 -3.93 -19.51
C GLY A 270 2.37 -2.42 -19.54
N GLY A 271 2.97 -1.88 -20.61
CA GLY A 271 3.15 -0.43 -20.75
C GLY A 271 1.83 0.35 -20.84
N ASN A 272 0.84 -0.18 -21.56
CA ASN A 272 -0.50 0.39 -21.75
C ASN A 272 -1.59 -0.69 -21.65
N SER A 273 -1.32 -1.80 -20.96
CA SER A 273 -2.26 -2.91 -20.81
C SER A 273 -2.25 -3.46 -19.42
N ILE A 274 -3.37 -4.05 -19.03
CA ILE A 274 -3.52 -4.89 -17.84
C ILE A 274 -4.19 -6.18 -18.32
N VAL A 275 -3.72 -7.33 -17.88
CA VAL A 275 -4.31 -8.63 -18.25
C VAL A 275 -4.43 -9.47 -16.98
N LEU A 276 -5.61 -10.06 -16.77
CA LEU A 276 -5.79 -11.07 -15.72
C LEU A 276 -4.91 -12.28 -16.01
N ASP A 277 -4.12 -12.67 -15.04
CA ASP A 277 -3.23 -13.83 -15.09
C ASP A 277 -3.81 -14.99 -14.25
N LEU A 278 -4.03 -14.75 -12.98
CA LEU A 278 -4.66 -15.71 -12.07
C LEU A 278 -5.86 -15.07 -11.36
N PRO A 279 -7.08 -15.58 -11.57
CA PRO A 279 -8.26 -15.12 -10.81
C PRO A 279 -8.07 -15.28 -9.31
N VAL A 280 -7.44 -16.40 -8.89
CA VAL A 280 -7.09 -16.69 -7.50
C VAL A 280 -5.61 -17.03 -7.43
N ALA A 281 -4.77 -16.07 -7.09
CA ALA A 281 -3.35 -16.28 -6.80
C ALA A 281 -3.14 -16.79 -5.37
N ALA A 282 -4.00 -16.38 -4.42
CA ALA A 282 -4.02 -16.90 -3.06
C ALA A 282 -5.41 -16.74 -2.44
N GLN A 283 -5.74 -17.60 -1.47
CA GLN A 283 -6.86 -17.42 -0.55
C GLN A 283 -6.39 -16.69 0.70
N THR A 284 -7.26 -15.88 1.29
CA THR A 284 -7.05 -15.23 2.58
C THR A 284 -7.94 -15.86 3.64
N ASN A 285 -7.57 -15.75 4.92
CA ASN A 285 -8.35 -16.35 6.02
C ASN A 285 -9.60 -15.52 6.36
N GLY A 286 -9.58 -14.23 6.05
CA GLY A 286 -10.67 -13.28 6.23
C GLY A 286 -10.80 -12.35 5.04
N ALA A 287 -11.71 -11.39 5.14
CA ALA A 287 -11.87 -10.34 4.14
C ALA A 287 -10.62 -9.43 4.16
N PRO A 288 -9.82 -9.37 3.09
CA PRO A 288 -8.69 -8.43 3.05
C PRO A 288 -9.20 -6.99 3.11
N ILE A 289 -8.56 -6.17 3.93
CA ILE A 289 -8.90 -4.76 4.16
C ILE A 289 -7.73 -3.80 3.92
N ASP A 290 -6.54 -4.29 3.65
CA ASP A 290 -5.43 -3.55 3.03
C ASP A 290 -4.33 -4.52 2.58
N ILE A 291 -3.47 -4.07 1.64
CA ILE A 291 -2.41 -4.88 1.04
C ILE A 291 -1.18 -4.02 0.74
N ALA A 292 0.00 -4.53 1.07
CA ALA A 292 1.27 -3.94 0.67
C ALA A 292 2.21 -5.02 0.14
N ALA A 293 3.09 -4.65 -0.80
CA ALA A 293 4.07 -5.57 -1.34
C ALA A 293 5.41 -4.89 -1.63
N VAL A 294 6.48 -5.65 -1.39
CA VAL A 294 7.84 -5.36 -1.84
C VAL A 294 8.39 -6.62 -2.51
N SER A 295 9.58 -6.53 -3.10
CA SER A 295 10.20 -7.72 -3.69
C SER A 295 10.29 -8.86 -2.67
N GLY A 296 9.69 -10.02 -2.99
CA GLY A 296 9.70 -11.23 -2.20
C GLY A 296 8.67 -11.31 -1.06
N LEU A 297 7.95 -10.23 -0.72
CA LEU A 297 7.01 -10.21 0.40
C LEU A 297 5.73 -9.45 0.05
N LEU A 298 4.58 -10.04 0.37
CA LEU A 298 3.28 -9.40 0.34
C LEU A 298 2.64 -9.54 1.72
N ALA A 299 2.11 -8.45 2.25
CA ALA A 299 1.42 -8.39 3.53
C ALA A 299 -0.04 -7.95 3.32
N VAL A 300 -0.96 -8.63 4.00
CA VAL A 300 -2.39 -8.39 3.91
C VAL A 300 -2.94 -8.23 5.32
N VAL A 301 -3.64 -7.13 5.58
CA VAL A 301 -4.49 -7.00 6.76
C VAL A 301 -5.87 -7.53 6.41
N GLU A 302 -6.39 -8.41 7.24
CA GLU A 302 -7.67 -9.09 7.05
C GLU A 302 -8.61 -8.82 8.22
N SER A 303 -9.90 -8.68 7.95
CA SER A 303 -10.94 -8.67 8.97
C SER A 303 -11.75 -9.96 8.93
N ASN A 304 -12.10 -10.47 10.11
CA ASN A 304 -12.92 -11.67 10.25
C ASN A 304 -14.26 -11.35 10.92
N ALA A 305 -15.24 -12.22 10.69
CA ALA A 305 -16.48 -12.18 11.43
C ALA A 305 -16.21 -12.26 12.93
N GLY A 306 -16.86 -11.39 13.72
CA GLY A 306 -16.63 -11.30 15.17
C GLY A 306 -15.61 -10.25 15.59
N GLY A 307 -15.12 -9.42 14.67
CA GLY A 307 -14.28 -8.25 14.98
C GLY A 307 -12.82 -8.57 15.28
N THR A 308 -12.31 -9.71 14.83
CA THR A 308 -10.88 -10.03 14.85
C THR A 308 -10.22 -9.58 13.55
N ALA A 309 -8.95 -9.19 13.62
CA ALA A 309 -8.14 -8.89 12.45
C ALA A 309 -6.92 -9.81 12.41
N HIS A 310 -6.38 -10.05 11.21
CA HIS A 310 -5.15 -10.82 11.01
C HIS A 310 -4.20 -10.06 10.09
N LEU A 311 -2.92 -10.22 10.33
CA LEU A 311 -1.86 -9.86 9.40
C LEU A 311 -1.36 -11.17 8.78
N THR A 312 -1.66 -11.38 7.50
CA THR A 312 -1.23 -12.55 6.74
C THR A 312 -0.11 -12.14 5.80
N GLN A 313 0.95 -12.93 5.76
CA GLN A 313 2.13 -12.68 4.94
C GLN A 313 2.30 -13.80 3.92
N PHE A 314 2.70 -13.41 2.71
CA PHE A 314 2.98 -14.32 1.61
C PHE A 314 4.38 -14.03 1.08
N ARG A 315 5.16 -15.07 0.85
CA ARG A 315 6.36 -14.98 0.03
C ARG A 315 5.94 -14.86 -1.44
N ILE A 316 6.54 -13.93 -2.16
CA ILE A 316 6.43 -13.80 -3.61
C ILE A 316 7.69 -14.43 -4.21
N ASP A 317 7.56 -15.42 -5.07
CA ASP A 317 8.69 -16.00 -5.79
C ASP A 317 9.02 -15.25 -7.10
N GLU A 318 9.99 -15.76 -7.86
CA GLU A 318 10.47 -15.13 -9.09
C GLU A 318 9.40 -15.10 -10.20
N ASP A 319 8.47 -16.08 -10.20
CA ASP A 319 7.35 -16.16 -11.13
C ASP A 319 6.12 -15.40 -10.65
N GLY A 320 6.21 -14.75 -9.49
CA GLY A 320 5.14 -13.97 -8.87
C GLY A 320 4.09 -14.83 -8.15
N ASP A 321 4.36 -16.10 -7.92
CA ASP A 321 3.45 -16.97 -7.16
C ASP A 321 3.51 -16.67 -5.67
N LEU A 322 2.36 -16.80 -5.02
CA LEU A 322 2.18 -16.49 -3.60
C LEU A 322 2.18 -17.77 -2.75
N ALA A 323 3.03 -17.80 -1.75
CA ALA A 323 3.04 -18.87 -0.73
C ALA A 323 2.87 -18.24 0.66
N GLN A 324 1.77 -18.56 1.35
CA GLN A 324 1.52 -18.05 2.70
C GLN A 324 2.63 -18.53 3.65
N THR A 325 3.20 -17.59 4.40
CA THR A 325 4.27 -17.85 5.39
C THR A 325 3.76 -17.74 6.81
N THR A 326 2.97 -16.72 7.11
CA THR A 326 2.39 -16.49 8.44
C THR A 326 0.96 -15.98 8.35
N SER A 327 0.21 -16.15 9.43
CA SER A 327 -1.05 -15.44 9.68
C SER A 327 -1.17 -15.25 11.18
N THR A 328 -1.12 -13.99 11.63
CA THR A 328 -1.08 -13.64 13.06
C THR A 328 -2.28 -12.77 13.39
N ALA A 329 -2.96 -13.07 14.50
CA ALA A 329 -4.03 -12.22 15.02
C ALA A 329 -3.44 -10.87 15.46
N ILE A 330 -4.08 -9.78 15.03
CA ILE A 330 -3.65 -8.41 15.34
C ILE A 330 -4.79 -7.63 15.99
N ALA A 331 -4.47 -6.45 16.54
CA ALA A 331 -5.48 -5.55 17.10
C ALA A 331 -6.52 -5.16 16.04
N SER A 332 -7.78 -5.06 16.47
CA SER A 332 -8.90 -4.63 15.63
C SER A 332 -9.57 -3.41 16.28
N PRO A 333 -10.00 -2.41 15.49
CA PRO A 333 -9.86 -2.30 14.05
C PRO A 333 -8.42 -1.94 13.64
N ALA A 334 -7.85 -2.60 12.62
CA ALA A 334 -6.59 -2.20 12.02
C ALA A 334 -6.85 -1.47 10.70
N ASN A 335 -5.99 -0.54 10.30
CA ASN A 335 -6.12 0.17 9.03
C ASN A 335 -4.76 0.57 8.49
N GLY A 336 -4.59 0.42 7.20
CA GLY A 336 -3.33 0.68 6.52
C GLY A 336 -2.31 -0.44 6.75
N VAL A 337 -1.50 -0.72 5.75
CA VAL A 337 -0.32 -1.58 5.87
C VAL A 337 0.81 -1.06 4.99
N ALA A 338 2.03 -1.09 5.50
CA ALA A 338 3.24 -0.84 4.71
C ALA A 338 4.35 -1.82 5.12
N ILE A 339 5.25 -2.09 4.19
CA ILE A 339 6.43 -2.92 4.41
C ILE A 339 7.64 -2.01 4.32
N ILE A 340 8.50 -2.05 5.33
CA ILE A 340 9.70 -1.24 5.43
C ILE A 340 10.89 -2.18 5.41
N SER A 341 11.74 -2.05 4.42
CA SER A 341 12.99 -2.80 4.29
C SER A 341 14.17 -1.87 4.59
N ASP A 342 15.18 -2.36 5.30
CA ASP A 342 16.45 -1.66 5.39
C ASP A 342 17.15 -1.76 4.02
N ASN A 343 17.36 -0.62 3.38
CA ASN A 343 18.16 -0.52 2.14
C ASN A 343 19.66 -0.58 2.45
#